data_7fb6dcf71eb4a5a237a008ccb05c5c8a
#
_entry.id   7fb6dcf71eb4a5a237a008ccb05c5c8a
#
_cell.length_a   1.000
_cell.length_b   1.000
_cell.length_c   1.000
_cell.angle_alpha   90.00
_cell.angle_beta   90.00
_cell.angle_gamma   90.00
#
_symmetry.space_group_name_H-M   'P 1'
#
loop_
_entity.id
_entity.type
_entity.pdbx_description
1 polymer ?
#
loop_
_entity_poly.entity_id
_entity_poly.type
_entity_poly.pdbx_seq_one_letter_code
_entity_poly.pdbx_strand_id
1 'polypeptide(L)'
;MPVTLKDIAERANVTSATVSMVINNKPHISEETREKVLAIAQELNYYPNAIARGLATRKANAIGVIVPNLASSYVVRILQGIKSTNRDIDYTVQLFDTIGQKETETQLFQRLARERRIDGAILIGSVVSEKELKVFRDESVPCIVVARKCDILDSVFVNNTQGSIEATDYLIKLKKGNIACAVCYKKNLPMEERLEGYKLSLKRHGVSFDENLIFEVSDDTMAEGEALFSKIIESPTKPSAVFVPAGDMVAIGIIKMAKRTDMRVPDDFAVVGYDDLPAAEVIEPALTTVRQPKLEMGDHAINLIIDKIEGRETAFKHKELLTKFIVRDSA
;
A
#
# COMPACT_ATOMS: atom_id res chain seq x y z
N MET A 1 -41.68 -9.63 -6.22
CA MET A 1 -40.61 -10.64 -6.10
C MET A 1 -39.49 -10.25 -7.04
N PRO A 2 -38.22 -10.53 -6.73
CA PRO A 2 -37.15 -10.22 -7.68
C PRO A 2 -37.34 -11.05 -8.96
N VAL A 3 -37.10 -10.41 -10.11
CA VAL A 3 -37.15 -11.05 -11.42
C VAL A 3 -36.06 -12.13 -11.52
N THR A 4 -36.42 -13.27 -12.10
CA THR A 4 -35.53 -14.44 -12.24
C THR A 4 -35.21 -14.72 -13.72
N LEU A 5 -34.19 -15.57 -13.96
CA LEU A 5 -33.89 -16.04 -15.33
C LEU A 5 -35.08 -16.76 -15.95
N LYS A 6 -35.95 -17.36 -15.13
CA LYS A 6 -37.17 -18.07 -15.60
C LYS A 6 -38.19 -17.08 -16.15
N ASP A 7 -38.38 -15.94 -15.51
CA ASP A 7 -39.35 -14.93 -15.97
C ASP A 7 -38.94 -14.34 -17.33
N ILE A 8 -37.62 -14.12 -17.52
CA ILE A 8 -37.09 -13.69 -18.81
C ILE A 8 -37.26 -14.79 -19.87
N ALA A 9 -36.98 -16.03 -19.52
CA ALA A 9 -37.07 -17.17 -20.42
C ALA A 9 -38.49 -17.37 -20.95
N GLU A 10 -39.50 -17.30 -20.06
CA GLU A 10 -40.93 -17.39 -20.43
C GLU A 10 -41.32 -16.26 -21.39
N ARG A 11 -40.90 -15.02 -21.09
CA ARG A 11 -41.23 -13.86 -21.91
C ARG A 11 -40.51 -13.83 -23.27
N ALA A 12 -39.26 -14.32 -23.31
CA ALA A 12 -38.47 -14.44 -24.53
C ALA A 12 -38.83 -15.67 -25.38
N ASN A 13 -39.61 -16.60 -24.84
CA ASN A 13 -39.93 -17.90 -25.42
C ASN A 13 -38.66 -18.72 -25.73
N VAL A 14 -37.76 -18.79 -24.75
CA VAL A 14 -36.52 -19.57 -24.78
C VAL A 14 -36.33 -20.33 -23.46
N THR A 15 -35.29 -21.16 -23.35
CA THR A 15 -34.99 -21.83 -22.08
C THR A 15 -34.26 -20.92 -21.12
N SER A 16 -34.35 -21.16 -19.81
CA SER A 16 -33.52 -20.45 -18.81
C SER A 16 -31.99 -20.64 -19.04
N ALA A 17 -31.61 -21.78 -19.63
CA ALA A 17 -30.25 -22.03 -20.06
C ALA A 17 -29.80 -21.06 -21.16
N THR A 18 -30.66 -20.83 -22.15
CA THR A 18 -30.44 -19.86 -23.25
C THR A 18 -30.28 -18.44 -22.67
N VAL A 19 -31.19 -18.03 -21.76
CA VAL A 19 -31.06 -16.72 -21.08
C VAL A 19 -29.75 -16.62 -20.33
N SER A 20 -29.36 -17.64 -19.57
CA SER A 20 -28.08 -17.67 -18.85
C SER A 20 -26.90 -17.55 -19.81
N MET A 21 -26.92 -18.21 -20.97
CA MET A 21 -25.88 -18.10 -21.98
C MET A 21 -25.78 -16.69 -22.56
N VAL A 22 -26.90 -16.02 -22.83
CA VAL A 22 -26.96 -14.64 -23.32
C VAL A 22 -26.39 -13.68 -22.27
N ILE A 23 -26.89 -13.75 -21.05
CA ILE A 23 -26.47 -12.86 -19.94
C ILE A 23 -24.97 -12.99 -19.63
N ASN A 24 -24.40 -14.21 -19.78
CA ASN A 24 -22.98 -14.47 -19.57
C ASN A 24 -22.14 -14.34 -20.87
N ASN A 25 -22.69 -13.75 -21.91
CA ASN A 25 -22.04 -13.51 -23.21
C ASN A 25 -21.36 -14.75 -23.82
N LYS A 26 -22.00 -15.92 -23.68
CA LYS A 26 -21.48 -17.17 -24.25
C LYS A 26 -21.68 -17.19 -25.77
N PRO A 27 -20.74 -17.83 -26.52
CA PRO A 27 -20.87 -18.04 -27.98
C PRO A 27 -22.04 -18.99 -28.30
N HIS A 28 -22.34 -19.12 -29.58
CA HIS A 28 -23.38 -20.03 -30.15
C HIS A 28 -24.84 -19.67 -29.88
N ILE A 29 -25.14 -18.39 -29.65
CA ILE A 29 -26.49 -17.83 -29.62
C ILE A 29 -26.62 -16.86 -30.79
N SER A 30 -27.73 -16.95 -31.54
CA SER A 30 -28.00 -16.02 -32.64
C SER A 30 -28.13 -14.57 -32.12
N GLU A 31 -27.71 -13.61 -32.91
CA GLU A 31 -27.77 -12.19 -32.53
C GLU A 31 -29.22 -11.76 -32.26
N GLU A 32 -30.18 -12.20 -33.06
CA GLU A 32 -31.60 -11.96 -32.84
C GLU A 32 -32.07 -12.45 -31.46
N THR A 33 -31.66 -13.65 -31.05
CA THR A 33 -32.04 -14.19 -29.73
C THR A 33 -31.35 -13.41 -28.62
N ARG A 34 -30.10 -12.99 -28.83
CA ARG A 34 -29.33 -12.19 -27.89
C ARG A 34 -29.99 -10.85 -27.64
N GLU A 35 -30.30 -10.10 -28.69
CA GLU A 35 -30.95 -8.81 -28.61
C GLU A 35 -32.32 -8.90 -27.93
N LYS A 36 -33.14 -9.90 -28.31
CA LYS A 36 -34.45 -10.13 -27.71
C LYS A 36 -34.35 -10.36 -26.20
N VAL A 37 -33.45 -11.25 -25.76
CA VAL A 37 -33.27 -11.58 -24.33
C VAL A 37 -32.76 -10.38 -23.54
N LEU A 38 -31.78 -9.62 -24.06
CA LEU A 38 -31.26 -8.44 -23.43
C LEU A 38 -32.28 -7.32 -23.30
N ALA A 39 -33.11 -7.09 -24.33
CA ALA A 39 -34.22 -6.12 -24.29
C ALA A 39 -35.24 -6.47 -23.19
N ILE A 40 -35.64 -7.74 -23.11
CA ILE A 40 -36.58 -8.21 -22.08
C ILE A 40 -35.95 -8.10 -20.67
N ALA A 41 -34.66 -8.45 -20.51
CA ALA A 41 -33.99 -8.33 -19.25
C ALA A 41 -33.93 -6.86 -18.78
N GLN A 42 -33.69 -5.92 -19.70
CA GLN A 42 -33.70 -4.49 -19.42
C GLN A 42 -35.13 -3.99 -19.07
N GLU A 43 -36.13 -4.38 -19.81
CA GLU A 43 -37.54 -4.01 -19.54
C GLU A 43 -38.00 -4.47 -18.15
N LEU A 44 -37.57 -5.69 -17.75
CA LEU A 44 -37.87 -6.26 -16.45
C LEU A 44 -36.96 -5.75 -15.33
N ASN A 45 -36.02 -4.84 -15.62
CA ASN A 45 -34.97 -4.40 -14.68
C ASN A 45 -34.25 -5.58 -14.00
N TYR A 46 -33.96 -6.61 -14.80
CA TYR A 46 -33.22 -7.76 -14.29
C TYR A 46 -31.76 -7.45 -14.14
N TYR A 47 -31.23 -7.63 -12.94
CA TYR A 47 -29.81 -7.58 -12.65
C TYR A 47 -29.30 -8.98 -12.29
N PRO A 48 -28.25 -9.49 -12.98
CA PRO A 48 -27.65 -10.78 -12.65
C PRO A 48 -27.24 -10.85 -11.19
N ASN A 49 -27.70 -11.85 -10.46
CA ASN A 49 -27.29 -12.05 -9.08
C ASN A 49 -25.82 -12.51 -9.05
N ALA A 50 -24.93 -11.66 -8.54
CA ALA A 50 -23.50 -11.93 -8.45
C ALA A 50 -23.19 -13.19 -7.62
N ILE A 51 -23.97 -13.45 -6.56
CA ILE A 51 -23.83 -14.66 -5.72
C ILE A 51 -24.16 -15.92 -6.51
N ALA A 52 -25.29 -15.91 -7.24
CA ALA A 52 -25.69 -17.06 -8.07
C ALA A 52 -24.68 -17.32 -9.20
N ARG A 53 -24.15 -16.26 -9.81
CA ARG A 53 -23.08 -16.36 -10.82
C ARG A 53 -21.79 -16.91 -10.23
N GLY A 54 -21.38 -16.42 -9.07
CA GLY A 54 -20.19 -16.89 -8.34
C GLY A 54 -20.29 -18.38 -8.00
N LEU A 55 -21.44 -18.86 -7.54
CA LEU A 55 -21.69 -20.28 -7.29
C LEU A 55 -21.57 -21.13 -8.57
N ALA A 56 -22.09 -20.65 -9.69
CA ALA A 56 -22.04 -21.36 -10.97
C ALA A 56 -20.64 -21.39 -11.58
N THR A 57 -19.87 -20.30 -11.46
CA THR A 57 -18.52 -20.16 -12.04
C THR A 57 -17.39 -20.54 -11.09
N ARG A 58 -17.68 -20.70 -9.81
CA ARG A 58 -16.72 -20.87 -8.71
C ARG A 58 -15.72 -19.69 -8.60
N LYS A 59 -16.11 -18.49 -9.07
CA LYS A 59 -15.32 -17.26 -8.99
C LYS A 59 -16.08 -16.19 -8.21
N ALA A 60 -15.39 -15.48 -7.32
CA ALA A 60 -15.96 -14.33 -6.59
C ALA A 60 -16.04 -13.08 -7.49
N ASN A 61 -15.21 -12.99 -8.52
CA ASN A 61 -14.91 -11.79 -9.30
C ASN A 61 -14.53 -10.62 -8.37
N ALA A 62 -13.75 -10.91 -7.35
CA ALA A 62 -13.35 -9.97 -6.33
C ALA A 62 -11.88 -10.13 -5.95
N ILE A 63 -11.19 -9.00 -5.77
CA ILE A 63 -9.83 -8.92 -5.23
C ILE A 63 -9.92 -8.25 -3.86
N GLY A 64 -9.42 -8.94 -2.82
CA GLY A 64 -9.34 -8.39 -1.47
C GLY A 64 -8.09 -7.55 -1.30
N VAL A 65 -8.21 -6.31 -0.85
CA VAL A 65 -7.08 -5.48 -0.41
C VAL A 65 -7.13 -5.38 1.10
N ILE A 66 -6.15 -5.99 1.76
CA ILE A 66 -6.07 -6.08 3.22
C ILE A 66 -5.00 -5.11 3.70
N VAL A 67 -5.36 -4.24 4.62
CA VAL A 67 -4.50 -3.17 5.14
C VAL A 67 -4.59 -3.09 6.66
N PRO A 68 -3.51 -2.70 7.36
CA PRO A 68 -3.54 -2.51 8.81
C PRO A 68 -4.33 -1.27 9.23
N ASN A 69 -4.40 -0.23 8.37
CA ASN A 69 -5.11 1.01 8.66
C ASN A 69 -5.47 1.75 7.35
N LEU A 70 -6.77 1.87 7.05
CA LEU A 70 -7.27 2.61 5.88
C LEU A 70 -7.07 4.13 5.99
N ALA A 71 -6.91 4.69 7.19
CA ALA A 71 -6.66 6.12 7.38
C ALA A 71 -5.22 6.53 7.06
N SER A 72 -4.31 5.57 6.84
CA SER A 72 -2.92 5.85 6.47
C SER A 72 -2.83 6.53 5.10
N SER A 73 -2.27 7.73 5.03
CA SER A 73 -2.02 8.44 3.77
C SER A 73 -1.15 7.64 2.81
N TYR A 74 -0.24 6.82 3.33
CA TYR A 74 0.57 5.88 2.56
C TYR A 74 -0.30 4.85 1.84
N VAL A 75 -1.20 4.19 2.58
CA VAL A 75 -2.13 3.19 2.03
C VAL A 75 -3.06 3.82 1.00
N VAL A 76 -3.65 4.98 1.30
CA VAL A 76 -4.56 5.70 0.40
C VAL A 76 -3.91 5.97 -0.97
N ARG A 77 -2.63 6.35 -1.00
CA ARG A 77 -1.92 6.60 -2.27
C ARG A 77 -1.70 5.33 -3.09
N ILE A 78 -1.44 4.20 -2.46
CA ILE A 78 -1.34 2.90 -3.15
C ILE A 78 -2.70 2.48 -3.70
N LEU A 79 -3.79 2.65 -2.91
CA LEU A 79 -5.16 2.39 -3.37
C LEU A 79 -5.56 3.25 -4.58
N GLN A 80 -5.10 4.51 -4.63
CA GLN A 80 -5.28 5.34 -5.82
C GLN A 80 -4.56 4.74 -7.04
N GLY A 81 -3.36 4.17 -6.87
CA GLY A 81 -2.65 3.45 -7.91
C GLY A 81 -3.42 2.21 -8.40
N ILE A 82 -3.96 1.41 -7.48
CA ILE A 82 -4.82 0.27 -7.82
C ILE A 82 -6.03 0.71 -8.66
N LYS A 83 -6.65 1.82 -8.29
CA LYS A 83 -7.82 2.34 -8.99
C LYS A 83 -7.50 2.98 -10.35
N SER A 84 -6.31 3.58 -10.49
CA SER A 84 -5.90 4.34 -11.69
C SER A 84 -5.28 3.47 -12.79
N THR A 85 -5.22 2.16 -12.61
CA THR A 85 -4.71 1.26 -13.66
C THR A 85 -5.48 1.45 -14.96
N ASN A 86 -4.75 1.48 -16.08
CA ASN A 86 -5.34 1.62 -17.42
C ASN A 86 -5.95 0.31 -17.94
N ARG A 87 -5.91 -0.75 -17.14
CA ARG A 87 -6.45 -2.05 -17.50
C ARG A 87 -7.95 -2.10 -17.20
N ASP A 88 -8.72 -2.61 -18.14
CA ASP A 88 -10.12 -2.97 -17.90
C ASP A 88 -10.17 -4.11 -16.89
N ILE A 89 -10.80 -3.88 -15.75
CA ILE A 89 -10.81 -4.81 -14.63
C ILE A 89 -12.23 -5.33 -14.41
N ASP A 90 -12.43 -6.62 -14.68
CA ASP A 90 -13.70 -7.34 -14.40
C ASP A 90 -13.83 -7.77 -12.92
N TYR A 91 -12.95 -7.28 -12.05
CA TYR A 91 -12.92 -7.61 -10.62
C TYR A 91 -13.38 -6.44 -9.76
N THR A 92 -14.23 -6.75 -8.79
CA THR A 92 -14.55 -5.79 -7.71
C THR A 92 -13.40 -5.76 -6.70
N VAL A 93 -12.87 -4.57 -6.41
CA VAL A 93 -11.86 -4.40 -5.34
C VAL A 93 -12.59 -4.20 -4.01
N GLN A 94 -12.37 -5.11 -3.07
CA GLN A 94 -12.93 -5.06 -1.72
C GLN A 94 -11.83 -4.67 -0.72
N LEU A 95 -12.09 -3.66 0.10
CA LEU A 95 -11.13 -3.15 1.09
C LEU A 95 -11.44 -3.74 2.47
N PHE A 96 -10.42 -4.20 3.16
CA PHE A 96 -10.49 -4.77 4.50
C PHE A 96 -9.46 -4.06 5.40
N ASP A 97 -9.96 -3.44 6.46
CA ASP A 97 -9.17 -2.79 7.50
C ASP A 97 -9.08 -3.72 8.72
N THR A 98 -7.88 -3.94 9.24
CA THR A 98 -7.66 -4.80 10.40
C THR A 98 -7.42 -4.02 11.69
N ILE A 99 -7.37 -2.67 11.64
CA ILE A 99 -7.21 -1.85 12.85
C ILE A 99 -8.35 -2.08 13.84
N GLY A 100 -7.99 -2.36 15.09
CA GLY A 100 -8.98 -2.59 16.15
C GLY A 100 -9.80 -3.88 16.01
N GLN A 101 -9.55 -4.69 14.99
CA GLN A 101 -10.21 -5.99 14.81
C GLN A 101 -9.61 -7.04 15.73
N LYS A 102 -10.44 -8.01 16.16
CA LYS A 102 -9.96 -9.19 16.89
C LYS A 102 -9.29 -10.20 15.95
N GLU A 103 -9.68 -10.19 14.69
CA GLU A 103 -9.18 -11.06 13.65
C GLU A 103 -7.87 -10.51 13.10
N THR A 104 -6.84 -11.35 13.02
CA THR A 104 -5.57 -10.97 12.38
C THR A 104 -5.70 -10.92 10.86
N GLU A 105 -4.76 -10.25 10.17
CA GLU A 105 -4.71 -10.24 8.70
C GLU A 105 -4.71 -11.64 8.11
N THR A 106 -3.96 -12.56 8.75
CA THR A 106 -3.87 -13.97 8.34
C THR A 106 -5.20 -14.70 8.49
N GLN A 107 -5.89 -14.52 9.62
CA GLN A 107 -7.20 -15.14 9.87
C GLN A 107 -8.25 -14.59 8.90
N LEU A 108 -8.26 -13.27 8.68
CA LEU A 108 -9.14 -12.62 7.71
C LEU A 108 -8.92 -13.20 6.30
N PHE A 109 -7.67 -13.28 5.85
CA PHE A 109 -7.36 -13.86 4.54
C PHE A 109 -7.86 -15.29 4.41
N GLN A 110 -7.54 -16.15 5.40
CA GLN A 110 -7.99 -17.55 5.40
C GLN A 110 -9.51 -17.65 5.31
N ARG A 111 -10.22 -16.84 6.07
CA ARG A 111 -11.68 -16.80 6.04
C ARG A 111 -12.19 -16.40 4.66
N LEU A 112 -11.68 -15.31 4.09
CA LEU A 112 -12.09 -14.82 2.77
C LEU A 112 -11.81 -15.84 1.66
N ALA A 113 -10.64 -16.51 1.70
CA ALA A 113 -10.26 -17.54 0.74
C ALA A 113 -11.17 -18.79 0.85
N ARG A 114 -11.39 -19.30 2.07
CA ARG A 114 -12.21 -20.50 2.31
C ARG A 114 -13.69 -20.27 2.04
N GLU A 115 -14.20 -19.09 2.34
CA GLU A 115 -15.57 -18.67 2.01
C GLU A 115 -15.73 -18.33 0.51
N ARG A 116 -14.64 -18.36 -0.26
CA ARG A 116 -14.60 -17.98 -1.69
C ARG A 116 -15.16 -16.58 -1.94
N ARG A 117 -14.81 -15.63 -1.09
CA ARG A 117 -15.22 -14.23 -1.20
C ARG A 117 -14.28 -13.39 -2.05
N ILE A 118 -13.08 -13.90 -2.31
CA ILE A 118 -12.04 -13.28 -3.12
C ILE A 118 -11.38 -14.33 -4.02
N ASP A 119 -10.93 -13.91 -5.20
CA ASP A 119 -10.14 -14.72 -6.13
C ASP A 119 -8.65 -14.44 -6.01
N GLY A 120 -8.26 -13.34 -5.37
CA GLY A 120 -6.90 -12.94 -5.06
C GLY A 120 -6.86 -11.90 -3.96
N ALA A 121 -5.68 -11.71 -3.34
CA ALA A 121 -5.47 -10.74 -2.27
C ALA A 121 -4.23 -9.87 -2.50
N ILE A 122 -4.30 -8.62 -2.08
CA ILE A 122 -3.18 -7.69 -2.00
C ILE A 122 -3.04 -7.27 -0.53
N LEU A 123 -1.89 -7.54 0.08
CA LEU A 123 -1.53 -7.10 1.43
C LEU A 123 -0.68 -5.83 1.33
N ILE A 124 -1.13 -4.72 1.91
CA ILE A 124 -0.39 -3.46 1.87
C ILE A 124 0.09 -3.09 3.27
N GLY A 125 1.42 -2.92 3.43
CA GLY A 125 2.00 -2.49 4.71
C GLY A 125 1.82 -3.50 5.85
N SER A 126 1.53 -4.75 5.52
CA SER A 126 1.31 -5.82 6.47
C SER A 126 2.56 -6.12 7.30
N VAL A 127 2.35 -6.37 8.59
CA VAL A 127 3.40 -6.75 9.56
C VAL A 127 3.41 -8.24 9.88
N VAL A 128 2.73 -9.07 9.07
CA VAL A 128 2.68 -10.53 9.28
C VAL A 128 4.08 -11.14 9.24
N SER A 129 4.33 -12.09 10.14
CA SER A 129 5.57 -12.83 10.22
C SER A 129 5.76 -13.77 9.02
N GLU A 130 6.99 -14.22 8.76
CA GLU A 130 7.25 -15.24 7.72
C GLU A 130 6.45 -16.53 7.93
N LYS A 131 6.24 -16.94 9.18
CA LYS A 131 5.42 -18.11 9.50
C LYS A 131 3.96 -17.92 9.05
N GLU A 132 3.43 -16.73 9.23
CA GLU A 132 2.07 -16.37 8.80
C GLU A 132 1.99 -16.26 7.28
N LEU A 133 3.03 -15.71 6.62
CA LEU A 133 3.08 -15.63 5.16
C LEU A 133 3.00 -17.01 4.47
N LYS A 134 3.47 -18.09 5.13
CA LYS A 134 3.29 -19.46 4.62
C LYS A 134 1.82 -19.82 4.49
N VAL A 135 0.97 -19.34 5.38
CA VAL A 135 -0.48 -19.57 5.31
C VAL A 135 -1.06 -18.96 4.04
N PHE A 136 -0.62 -17.76 3.67
CA PHE A 136 -1.06 -17.12 2.41
C PHE A 136 -0.61 -17.89 1.18
N ARG A 137 0.59 -18.46 1.21
CA ARG A 137 1.11 -19.28 0.11
C ARG A 137 0.36 -20.60 -0.03
N ASP A 138 -0.01 -21.23 1.09
CA ASP A 138 -0.58 -22.58 1.12
C ASP A 138 -2.09 -22.60 0.77
N GLU A 139 -2.76 -21.44 0.77
CA GLU A 139 -4.13 -21.32 0.26
C GLU A 139 -4.14 -21.25 -1.28
N SER A 140 -5.20 -21.75 -1.91
CA SER A 140 -5.36 -21.76 -3.38
C SER A 140 -5.67 -20.41 -4.00
N VAL A 141 -5.68 -19.33 -3.21
CA VAL A 141 -5.95 -17.97 -3.64
C VAL A 141 -4.61 -17.21 -3.71
N PRO A 142 -4.22 -16.68 -4.87
CA PRO A 142 -2.96 -15.92 -5.00
C PRO A 142 -2.96 -14.69 -4.09
N CYS A 143 -1.78 -14.39 -3.54
CA CYS A 143 -1.58 -13.26 -2.65
C CYS A 143 -0.30 -12.50 -3.01
N ILE A 144 -0.37 -11.18 -3.03
CA ILE A 144 0.76 -10.29 -3.30
C ILE A 144 1.00 -9.39 -2.09
N VAL A 145 2.27 -9.23 -1.72
CA VAL A 145 2.70 -8.32 -0.65
C VAL A 145 3.18 -7.01 -1.27
N VAL A 146 2.69 -5.89 -0.76
CA VAL A 146 3.10 -4.55 -1.18
C VAL A 146 3.78 -3.83 -0.02
N ALA A 147 4.81 -3.03 -0.34
CA ALA A 147 5.62 -2.23 0.58
C ALA A 147 6.73 -2.98 1.31
N ARG A 148 6.90 -4.28 1.09
CA ARG A 148 8.06 -5.03 1.60
C ARG A 148 8.46 -6.14 0.64
N LYS A 149 9.74 -6.48 0.61
CA LYS A 149 10.22 -7.70 -0.06
C LYS A 149 9.71 -8.94 0.68
N CYS A 150 9.34 -9.97 -0.07
CA CYS A 150 8.89 -11.24 0.48
C CYS A 150 9.42 -12.39 -0.38
N ASP A 151 10.16 -13.32 0.19
CA ASP A 151 10.80 -14.42 -0.57
C ASP A 151 9.85 -15.58 -0.89
N ILE A 152 8.67 -15.63 -0.27
CA ILE A 152 7.71 -16.74 -0.41
C ILE A 152 6.39 -16.36 -1.06
N LEU A 153 6.15 -15.08 -1.34
CA LEU A 153 5.01 -14.54 -2.07
C LEU A 153 5.50 -13.53 -3.09
N ASP A 154 4.70 -13.30 -4.10
CA ASP A 154 4.94 -12.18 -5.02
C ASP A 154 4.95 -10.85 -4.26
N SER A 155 5.84 -9.94 -4.64
CA SER A 155 5.98 -8.68 -3.92
C SER A 155 6.27 -7.48 -4.82
N VAL A 156 5.72 -6.32 -4.43
CA VAL A 156 6.01 -5.00 -5.00
C VAL A 156 6.54 -4.12 -3.88
N PHE A 157 7.77 -3.66 -3.99
CA PHE A 157 8.45 -2.93 -2.92
C PHE A 157 9.41 -1.88 -3.47
N VAL A 158 9.98 -1.07 -2.59
CA VAL A 158 10.99 -0.07 -2.92
C VAL A 158 12.32 -0.39 -2.27
N ASN A 159 13.41 0.13 -2.82
CA ASN A 159 14.73 0.06 -2.21
C ASN A 159 14.84 1.11 -1.08
N ASN A 160 14.40 0.73 0.12
CA ASN A 160 14.43 1.60 1.30
C ASN A 160 15.84 1.98 1.72
N THR A 161 16.79 1.03 1.59
CA THR A 161 18.21 1.27 1.93
C THR A 161 18.79 2.37 1.06
N GLN A 162 18.58 2.31 -0.26
CA GLN A 162 19.12 3.30 -1.19
C GLN A 162 18.50 4.69 -0.94
N GLY A 163 17.19 4.79 -0.74
CA GLY A 163 16.52 6.06 -0.44
C GLY A 163 17.06 6.72 0.84
N SER A 164 17.33 5.90 1.85
CA SER A 164 17.89 6.38 3.13
C SER A 164 19.36 6.79 3.01
N ILE A 165 20.15 6.11 2.16
CA ILE A 165 21.51 6.52 1.84
C ILE A 165 21.48 7.92 1.20
N GLU A 166 20.63 8.16 0.20
CA GLU A 166 20.54 9.45 -0.49
C GLU A 166 20.15 10.58 0.47
N ALA A 167 19.18 10.35 1.35
CA ALA A 167 18.74 11.31 2.36
C ALA A 167 19.87 11.66 3.36
N THR A 168 20.57 10.64 3.85
CA THR A 168 21.64 10.81 4.84
C THR A 168 22.90 11.44 4.20
N ASP A 169 23.28 11.00 3.01
CA ASP A 169 24.38 11.59 2.22
C ASP A 169 24.16 13.10 2.01
N TYR A 170 22.90 13.48 1.72
CA TYR A 170 22.56 14.88 1.56
C TYR A 170 22.78 15.70 2.84
N LEU A 171 22.30 15.22 3.99
CA LEU A 171 22.52 15.89 5.28
C LEU A 171 23.99 15.99 5.65
N ILE A 172 24.79 14.95 5.38
CA ILE A 172 26.25 14.97 5.62
C ILE A 172 26.94 16.03 4.75
N LYS A 173 26.56 16.12 3.46
CA LYS A 173 27.10 17.12 2.52
C LYS A 173 26.79 18.56 2.93
N LEU A 174 25.67 18.81 3.60
CA LEU A 174 25.34 20.11 4.19
C LEU A 174 26.22 20.47 5.40
N LYS A 175 27.11 19.56 5.81
CA LYS A 175 28.01 19.73 6.98
C LYS A 175 27.23 20.07 8.27
N LYS A 176 26.07 19.48 8.41
CA LYS A 176 25.22 19.62 9.60
C LYS A 176 25.74 18.68 10.70
N GLY A 177 26.62 19.01 11.54
CA GLY A 177 27.10 18.30 12.72
C GLY A 177 26.54 16.87 12.96
N ASN A 178 26.09 16.60 14.17
CA ASN A 178 25.43 15.32 14.47
C ASN A 178 24.05 15.26 13.82
N ILE A 179 23.75 14.13 13.18
CA ILE A 179 22.48 13.87 12.50
C ILE A 179 21.69 12.85 13.31
N ALA A 180 20.54 13.25 13.87
CA ALA A 180 19.62 12.33 14.51
C ALA A 180 18.88 11.49 13.47
N CYS A 181 18.42 10.29 13.89
CA CYS A 181 17.58 9.44 13.06
C CYS A 181 16.32 9.02 13.86
N ALA A 182 15.14 9.34 13.34
CA ALA A 182 13.87 9.04 14.00
C ALA A 182 13.22 7.81 13.36
N VAL A 183 13.12 6.70 14.09
CA VAL A 183 12.66 5.40 13.62
C VAL A 183 11.36 4.97 14.31
N CYS A 184 10.58 4.11 13.65
CA CYS A 184 9.40 3.48 14.23
C CYS A 184 9.52 1.96 14.13
N TYR A 185 9.84 1.30 15.25
CA TYR A 185 10.12 -0.15 15.27
C TYR A 185 8.87 -1.05 15.29
N LYS A 186 7.69 -0.56 15.10
CA LYS A 186 6.51 -1.44 15.07
C LYS A 186 6.65 -2.52 14.00
N LYS A 187 7.52 -3.53 14.28
CA LYS A 187 7.75 -4.78 13.52
C LYS A 187 7.79 -4.58 11.99
N ASN A 188 8.61 -3.66 11.52
CA ASN A 188 8.53 -3.20 10.15
C ASN A 188 9.87 -3.40 9.42
N LEU A 189 9.98 -4.45 8.60
CA LEU A 189 11.17 -4.72 7.78
C LEU A 189 11.63 -3.49 6.96
N PRO A 190 10.75 -2.69 6.33
CA PRO A 190 11.15 -1.45 5.67
C PRO A 190 11.89 -0.46 6.58
N MET A 191 11.56 -0.42 7.87
CA MET A 191 12.24 0.46 8.82
C MET A 191 13.67 0.00 9.12
N GLU A 192 13.90 -1.31 9.23
CA GLU A 192 15.23 -1.89 9.38
C GLU A 192 16.11 -1.55 8.16
N GLU A 193 15.56 -1.68 6.95
CA GLU A 193 16.25 -1.31 5.71
C GLU A 193 16.58 0.19 5.66
N ARG A 194 15.67 1.06 6.12
CA ARG A 194 15.91 2.51 6.19
C ARG A 194 16.99 2.87 7.19
N LEU A 195 16.97 2.26 8.39
CA LEU A 195 18.01 2.46 9.40
C LEU A 195 19.37 1.94 8.92
N GLU A 196 19.40 0.81 8.21
CA GLU A 196 20.62 0.29 7.62
C GLU A 196 21.18 1.26 6.57
N GLY A 197 20.34 1.86 5.74
CA GLY A 197 20.76 2.90 4.79
C GLY A 197 21.40 4.11 5.46
N TYR A 198 20.82 4.58 6.58
CA TYR A 198 21.42 5.64 7.40
C TYR A 198 22.82 5.24 7.91
N LYS A 199 22.96 4.05 8.50
CA LYS A 199 24.24 3.53 9.00
C LYS A 199 25.28 3.38 7.90
N LEU A 200 24.90 2.86 6.74
CA LEU A 200 25.78 2.69 5.59
C LEU A 200 26.29 4.03 5.06
N SER A 201 25.45 5.06 5.00
CA SER A 201 25.82 6.40 4.59
C SER A 201 26.84 7.00 5.56
N LEU A 202 26.60 6.96 6.88
CA LEU A 202 27.56 7.42 7.89
C LEU A 202 28.92 6.73 7.70
N LYS A 203 28.93 5.41 7.57
CA LYS A 203 30.16 4.61 7.37
C LYS A 203 30.91 5.03 6.10
N ARG A 204 30.21 5.25 4.98
CA ARG A 204 30.82 5.69 3.70
C ARG A 204 31.53 7.03 3.82
N HIS A 205 31.01 7.92 4.67
CA HIS A 205 31.57 9.25 4.88
C HIS A 205 32.53 9.33 6.08
N GLY A 206 32.88 8.20 6.71
CA GLY A 206 33.79 8.16 7.87
C GLY A 206 33.20 8.79 9.14
N VAL A 207 31.87 8.93 9.22
CA VAL A 207 31.15 9.42 10.41
C VAL A 207 30.83 8.24 11.32
N SER A 208 31.23 8.35 12.61
CA SER A 208 30.93 7.30 13.58
C SER A 208 29.43 7.21 13.85
N PHE A 209 28.92 5.99 13.88
CA PHE A 209 27.53 5.73 14.31
C PHE A 209 27.45 5.88 15.84
N ASP A 210 26.45 6.62 16.31
CA ASP A 210 26.13 6.80 17.74
C ASP A 210 24.68 6.41 17.99
N GLU A 211 24.46 5.39 18.85
CA GLU A 211 23.12 4.94 19.22
C GLU A 211 22.29 6.01 19.93
N ASN A 212 22.94 6.96 20.62
CA ASN A 212 22.27 8.07 21.28
C ASN A 212 21.63 9.09 20.29
N LEU A 213 21.92 8.96 18.99
CA LEU A 213 21.29 9.72 17.91
C LEU A 213 20.08 9.00 17.31
N ILE A 214 19.75 7.78 17.76
CA ILE A 214 18.57 7.06 17.32
C ILE A 214 17.42 7.33 18.28
N PHE A 215 16.36 7.88 17.75
CA PHE A 215 15.15 8.21 18.50
C PHE A 215 13.98 7.36 17.99
N GLU A 216 13.23 6.79 18.93
CA GLU A 216 12.09 5.95 18.58
C GLU A 216 10.78 6.71 18.75
N VAL A 217 9.87 6.57 17.77
CA VAL A 217 8.49 7.00 17.82
C VAL A 217 7.55 5.79 17.78
N SER A 218 6.37 5.94 18.35
CA SER A 218 5.40 4.86 18.43
C SER A 218 4.54 4.74 17.17
N ASP A 219 4.38 5.84 16.40
CA ASP A 219 3.55 5.88 15.20
C ASP A 219 4.00 7.03 14.26
N ASP A 220 3.58 6.98 13.00
CA ASP A 220 3.77 8.06 12.02
C ASP A 220 2.69 9.14 12.21
N THR A 221 2.80 9.93 13.26
CA THR A 221 1.89 11.04 13.54
C THR A 221 2.63 12.34 13.82
N MET A 222 1.97 13.46 13.53
CA MET A 222 2.52 14.78 13.85
C MET A 222 2.73 14.96 15.37
N ALA A 223 1.87 14.39 16.21
CA ALA A 223 1.99 14.47 17.67
C ALA A 223 3.27 13.76 18.18
N GLU A 224 3.63 12.61 17.58
CA GLU A 224 4.90 11.94 17.88
C GLU A 224 6.10 12.80 17.51
N GLY A 225 6.04 13.51 16.37
CA GLY A 225 7.08 14.45 15.95
C GLY A 225 7.20 15.66 16.88
N GLU A 226 6.07 16.21 17.33
CA GLU A 226 6.05 17.29 18.30
C GLU A 226 6.70 16.87 19.64
N ALA A 227 6.37 15.69 20.14
CA ALA A 227 6.96 15.16 21.38
C ALA A 227 8.44 14.80 21.21
N LEU A 228 8.82 14.28 20.03
CA LEU A 228 10.18 13.88 19.72
C LEU A 228 11.13 15.09 19.66
N PHE A 229 10.68 16.22 19.13
CA PHE A 229 11.51 17.42 18.99
C PHE A 229 12.16 17.83 20.31
N SER A 230 11.41 17.88 21.40
CA SER A 230 11.95 18.24 22.73
C SER A 230 13.08 17.27 23.15
N LYS A 231 12.88 15.97 22.95
CA LYS A 231 13.89 14.96 23.26
C LYS A 231 15.17 15.14 22.44
N ILE A 232 15.04 15.49 21.17
CA ILE A 232 16.17 15.72 20.26
C ILE A 232 16.99 16.95 20.74
N ILE A 233 16.34 18.06 21.05
CA ILE A 233 17.00 19.32 21.43
C ILE A 233 17.64 19.21 22.81
N GLU A 234 17.03 18.49 23.74
CA GLU A 234 17.57 18.24 25.07
C GLU A 234 18.67 17.19 25.10
N SER A 235 18.87 16.47 23.98
CA SER A 235 19.89 15.41 23.90
C SER A 235 21.30 15.97 24.12
N PRO A 236 22.14 15.28 24.92
CA PRO A 236 23.56 15.65 25.09
C PRO A 236 24.35 15.68 23.79
N THR A 237 23.93 14.93 22.79
CA THR A 237 24.58 14.84 21.46
C THR A 237 24.34 16.09 20.60
N LYS A 238 23.39 16.94 20.97
CA LYS A 238 23.04 18.19 20.28
C LYS A 238 23.02 18.07 18.75
N PRO A 239 22.13 17.23 18.16
CA PRO A 239 22.08 17.10 16.72
C PRO A 239 21.58 18.42 16.09
N SER A 240 22.13 18.77 14.93
CA SER A 240 21.74 19.94 14.13
C SER A 240 20.92 19.56 12.88
N ALA A 241 20.66 18.27 12.72
CA ALA A 241 19.80 17.76 11.68
C ALA A 241 19.13 16.47 12.14
N VAL A 242 18.01 16.13 11.50
CA VAL A 242 17.32 14.87 11.68
C VAL A 242 16.89 14.27 10.34
N PHE A 243 17.20 12.99 10.15
CA PHE A 243 16.56 12.15 9.17
C PHE A 243 15.40 11.40 9.84
N VAL A 244 14.22 11.45 9.22
CA VAL A 244 12.97 10.91 9.78
C VAL A 244 12.41 9.78 8.90
N PRO A 245 13.07 8.60 8.89
CA PRO A 245 12.57 7.43 8.16
C PRO A 245 11.22 6.93 8.68
N ALA A 246 10.78 7.34 9.87
CA ALA A 246 9.46 7.03 10.43
C ALA A 246 8.31 7.59 9.60
N GLY A 247 8.52 8.70 8.85
CA GLY A 247 7.52 9.26 7.95
C GLY A 247 7.43 10.78 7.98
N ASP A 248 6.82 11.35 6.95
CA ASP A 248 6.69 12.81 6.80
C ASP A 248 5.84 13.44 7.91
N MET A 249 4.84 12.75 8.45
CA MET A 249 4.00 13.34 9.50
C MET A 249 4.80 13.60 10.78
N VAL A 250 5.74 12.72 11.12
CA VAL A 250 6.68 12.94 12.23
C VAL A 250 7.61 14.13 11.92
N ALA A 251 8.16 14.19 10.70
CA ALA A 251 9.01 15.30 10.27
C ALA A 251 8.29 16.65 10.32
N ILE A 252 7.03 16.69 9.88
CA ILE A 252 6.17 17.87 9.96
C ILE A 252 5.93 18.31 11.42
N GLY A 253 5.72 17.36 12.33
CA GLY A 253 5.60 17.63 13.76
C GLY A 253 6.86 18.27 14.34
N ILE A 254 8.03 17.76 13.95
CA ILE A 254 9.35 18.34 14.32
C ILE A 254 9.47 19.79 13.82
N ILE A 255 9.20 20.05 12.53
CA ILE A 255 9.26 21.40 11.94
C ILE A 255 8.31 22.38 12.68
N LYS A 256 7.09 21.93 12.98
CA LYS A 256 6.10 22.71 13.71
C LYS A 256 6.61 23.13 15.10
N MET A 257 7.28 22.22 15.82
CA MET A 257 7.84 22.54 17.13
C MET A 257 9.09 23.40 17.02
N ALA A 258 9.96 23.20 16.05
CA ALA A 258 11.11 24.08 15.79
C ALA A 258 10.66 25.52 15.60
N LYS A 259 9.61 25.74 14.78
CA LYS A 259 9.02 27.07 14.57
C LYS A 259 8.45 27.71 15.85
N ARG A 260 7.91 26.89 16.77
CA ARG A 260 7.39 27.37 18.07
C ARG A 260 8.47 27.75 19.08
N THR A 261 9.68 27.26 18.89
CA THR A 261 10.84 27.53 19.75
C THR A 261 11.83 28.50 19.11
N ASP A 262 11.40 29.24 18.09
CA ASP A 262 12.20 30.19 17.31
C ASP A 262 13.46 29.59 16.67
N MET A 263 13.50 28.25 16.52
CA MET A 263 14.57 27.56 15.82
C MET A 263 14.31 27.58 14.32
N ARG A 264 15.26 28.09 13.55
CA ARG A 264 15.14 28.21 12.10
C ARG A 264 15.44 26.89 11.41
N VAL A 265 14.48 26.45 10.60
CA VAL A 265 14.65 25.32 9.69
C VAL A 265 14.84 25.90 8.28
N PRO A 266 15.91 25.57 7.56
CA PRO A 266 16.97 24.58 7.84
C PRO A 266 18.21 25.13 8.55
N ASP A 267 18.33 26.43 8.82
CA ASP A 267 19.58 27.07 9.24
C ASP A 267 20.15 26.49 10.55
N ASP A 268 19.34 26.48 11.59
CA ASP A 268 19.73 25.98 12.92
C ASP A 268 19.52 24.47 13.02
N PHE A 269 18.47 23.92 12.36
CA PHE A 269 18.12 22.51 12.43
C PHE A 269 17.50 22.04 11.11
N ALA A 270 18.19 21.14 10.38
CA ALA A 270 17.70 20.60 9.13
C ALA A 270 16.85 19.35 9.34
N VAL A 271 15.78 19.22 8.56
CA VAL A 271 14.82 18.10 8.65
C VAL A 271 14.63 17.45 7.30
N VAL A 272 14.84 16.13 7.24
CA VAL A 272 14.55 15.30 6.05
C VAL A 272 13.55 14.22 6.42
N GLY A 273 12.43 14.16 5.71
CA GLY A 273 11.37 13.18 5.88
C GLY A 273 11.50 11.94 5.00
N TYR A 274 10.43 11.15 4.99
CA TYR A 274 10.26 9.97 4.14
C TYR A 274 8.78 9.84 3.78
N ASP A 275 8.46 9.51 2.53
CA ASP A 275 7.17 9.21 1.90
C ASP A 275 6.70 10.22 0.85
N ASP A 276 7.07 11.48 0.92
CA ASP A 276 6.58 12.57 0.07
C ASP A 276 5.04 12.62 0.04
N LEU A 277 4.48 12.82 1.22
CA LEU A 277 3.05 13.07 1.37
C LEU A 277 2.67 14.45 0.82
N PRO A 278 1.42 14.68 0.38
CA PRO A 278 0.99 16.01 -0.09
C PRO A 278 1.25 17.14 0.91
N ALA A 279 1.21 16.84 2.21
CA ALA A 279 1.53 17.79 3.27
C ALA A 279 2.99 18.28 3.24
N ALA A 280 3.92 17.47 2.72
CA ALA A 280 5.34 17.82 2.63
C ALA A 280 5.62 19.02 1.71
N GLU A 281 4.78 19.22 0.69
CA GLU A 281 4.90 20.31 -0.27
C GLU A 281 4.28 21.62 0.26
N VAL A 282 3.23 21.53 1.07
CA VAL A 282 2.44 22.71 1.49
C VAL A 282 2.83 23.26 2.86
N ILE A 283 3.61 22.54 3.65
CA ILE A 283 4.14 23.07 4.92
C ILE A 283 5.23 24.10 4.65
N GLU A 284 5.45 25.01 5.59
CA GLU A 284 6.50 26.02 5.52
C GLU A 284 7.46 25.91 6.73
N PRO A 285 8.78 25.66 6.47
CA PRO A 285 9.40 25.40 5.17
C PRO A 285 8.93 24.08 4.54
N ALA A 286 8.90 24.00 3.21
CA ALA A 286 8.51 22.79 2.48
C ALA A 286 9.50 21.64 2.77
N LEU A 287 8.98 20.44 3.01
CA LEU A 287 9.76 19.31 3.52
C LEU A 287 10.58 18.62 2.43
N THR A 288 11.90 18.60 2.59
CA THR A 288 12.82 17.71 1.89
C THR A 288 12.55 16.28 2.31
N THR A 289 12.37 15.35 1.38
CA THR A 289 11.91 14.00 1.69
C THR A 289 12.29 12.97 0.64
N VAL A 290 12.11 11.68 0.96
CA VAL A 290 12.27 10.56 0.02
C VAL A 290 10.89 10.16 -0.52
N ARG A 291 10.67 10.35 -1.82
CA ARG A 291 9.44 9.94 -2.51
C ARG A 291 9.44 8.45 -2.78
N GLN A 292 8.40 7.76 -2.34
CA GLN A 292 8.08 6.41 -2.78
C GLN A 292 7.07 6.47 -3.96
N PRO A 293 7.22 5.65 -5.01
CA PRO A 293 6.33 5.63 -6.17
C PRO A 293 5.03 4.87 -5.86
N LYS A 294 4.26 5.35 -4.87
CA LYS A 294 3.08 4.67 -4.30
C LYS A 294 1.99 4.36 -5.34
N LEU A 295 1.77 5.25 -6.30
CA LEU A 295 0.82 5.00 -7.40
C LEU A 295 1.28 3.84 -8.28
N GLU A 296 2.56 3.81 -8.65
CA GLU A 296 3.14 2.72 -9.44
C GLU A 296 3.13 1.39 -8.68
N MET A 297 3.35 1.43 -7.34
CA MET A 297 3.24 0.23 -6.50
C MET A 297 1.83 -0.36 -6.57
N GLY A 298 0.81 0.47 -6.51
CA GLY A 298 -0.59 0.05 -6.63
C GLY A 298 -0.92 -0.51 -8.01
N ASP A 299 -0.50 0.17 -9.07
CA ASP A 299 -0.71 -0.27 -10.45
C ASP A 299 -0.03 -1.61 -10.73
N HIS A 300 1.24 -1.78 -10.33
CA HIS A 300 1.93 -3.05 -10.46
C HIS A 300 1.27 -4.18 -9.66
N ALA A 301 0.80 -3.90 -8.44
CA ALA A 301 0.17 -4.92 -7.60
C ALA A 301 -1.14 -5.43 -8.21
N ILE A 302 -2.01 -4.53 -8.68
CA ILE A 302 -3.30 -4.92 -9.28
C ILE A 302 -3.09 -5.68 -10.60
N ASN A 303 -2.16 -5.26 -11.44
CA ASN A 303 -1.86 -5.96 -12.68
C ASN A 303 -1.30 -7.36 -12.42
N LEU A 304 -0.38 -7.49 -11.47
CA LEU A 304 0.24 -8.77 -11.12
C LEU A 304 -0.78 -9.75 -10.52
N ILE A 305 -1.66 -9.30 -9.60
CA ILE A 305 -2.66 -10.19 -9.01
C ILE A 305 -3.66 -10.70 -10.04
N ILE A 306 -4.08 -9.85 -11.00
CA ILE A 306 -4.97 -10.25 -12.08
C ILE A 306 -4.29 -11.30 -12.96
N ASP A 307 -3.02 -11.12 -13.33
CA ASP A 307 -2.28 -12.09 -14.12
C ASP A 307 -2.15 -13.45 -13.41
N LYS A 308 -2.01 -13.44 -12.08
CA LYS A 308 -2.01 -14.66 -11.26
C LYS A 308 -3.38 -15.34 -11.23
N ILE A 309 -4.47 -14.59 -11.00
CA ILE A 309 -5.84 -15.13 -10.97
C ILE A 309 -6.22 -15.76 -12.32
N GLU A 310 -5.78 -15.14 -13.42
CA GLU A 310 -6.08 -15.59 -14.76
C GLU A 310 -5.08 -16.64 -15.32
N GLY A 311 -4.07 -16.99 -14.54
CA GLY A 311 -3.06 -18.01 -14.90
C GLY A 311 -2.08 -17.57 -16.00
N ARG A 312 -2.00 -16.27 -16.30
CA ARG A 312 -1.03 -15.70 -17.26
C ARG A 312 0.37 -15.64 -16.67
N GLU A 313 0.49 -15.58 -15.37
CA GLU A 313 1.76 -15.56 -14.65
C GLU A 313 1.79 -16.66 -13.58
N THR A 314 2.72 -17.57 -13.68
CA THR A 314 2.87 -18.70 -12.74
C THR A 314 4.15 -18.61 -11.89
N ALA A 315 5.20 -17.94 -12.40
CA ALA A 315 6.44 -17.74 -11.66
C ALA A 315 6.28 -16.68 -10.58
N PHE A 316 7.04 -16.79 -9.49
CA PHE A 316 7.14 -15.73 -8.49
C PHE A 316 7.79 -14.48 -9.08
N LYS A 317 7.21 -13.31 -8.79
CA LYS A 317 7.75 -12.01 -9.22
C LYS A 317 7.98 -11.09 -8.03
N HIS A 318 9.14 -10.46 -8.07
CA HIS A 318 9.54 -9.43 -7.12
C HIS A 318 9.81 -8.15 -7.90
N LYS A 319 8.91 -7.19 -7.79
CA LYS A 319 9.03 -5.90 -8.46
C LYS A 319 9.60 -4.88 -7.48
N GLU A 320 10.88 -4.59 -7.66
CA GLU A 320 11.54 -3.46 -6.97
C GLU A 320 11.33 -2.18 -7.76
N LEU A 321 10.92 -1.11 -7.08
CA LEU A 321 10.77 0.23 -7.61
C LEU A 321 11.78 1.17 -6.96
N LEU A 322 12.20 2.19 -7.69
CA LEU A 322 13.15 3.17 -7.18
C LEU A 322 12.43 4.26 -6.40
N THR A 323 13.04 4.67 -5.29
CA THR A 323 12.68 5.90 -4.59
C THR A 323 13.29 7.11 -5.31
N LYS A 324 12.83 8.32 -5.00
CA LYS A 324 13.39 9.57 -5.50
C LYS A 324 13.60 10.55 -4.36
N PHE A 325 14.81 11.04 -4.17
CA PHE A 325 15.08 12.09 -3.20
C PHE A 325 14.58 13.44 -3.74
N ILE A 326 13.78 14.15 -2.94
CA ILE A 326 13.15 15.42 -3.29
C ILE A 326 13.67 16.50 -2.36
N VAL A 327 14.49 17.39 -2.88
CA VAL A 327 15.01 18.53 -2.13
C VAL A 327 14.01 19.67 -2.16
N ARG A 328 13.74 20.24 -0.98
CA ARG A 328 12.92 21.44 -0.75
C ARG A 328 13.62 22.33 0.29
N ASP A 329 12.84 23.05 1.09
CA ASP A 329 13.34 24.16 1.93
C ASP A 329 13.74 23.74 3.36
N SER A 330 13.39 22.52 3.82
CA SER A 330 13.64 22.08 5.20
C SER A 330 15.03 21.50 5.46
N ALA A 331 15.80 21.33 4.38
CA ALA A 331 17.19 20.83 4.50
C ALA A 331 18.01 21.23 3.28
#